data_78bafea7d569169c29fa34c85ba49d50
#
_entry.id   78bafea7d569169c29fa34c85ba49d50
#
_cell.length_a   1.000
_cell.length_b   1.000
_cell.length_c   1.000
_cell.angle_alpha   90.00
_cell.angle_beta   90.00
_cell.angle_gamma   90.00
#
_symmetry.space_group_name_H-M   'P 1'
#
loop_
_entity.id
_entity.type
_entity.pdbx_description
1 polymer ?
#
loop_
_entity_poly.entity_id
_entity_poly.type
_entity_poly.pdbx_seq_one_letter_code
_entity_poly.pdbx_strand_id
1 'polypeptide(L)'
;MMHIFEGVKVLAIARQIAAPFAVYQLAMHGADVISVENPNEPDSMRFVGGANQLGATIGLSTARFSIHFHATIMSIKGKACIVGAFEHPTRKAPNHSVAQLHVECALGALADAGLSPRDVDAYYCAGDAPGLGPLSILDYMGFKVRHYDTTEAGGASYLLHVSHAAQAIAAGKCNVALITLAGRPRTDPVNGRPRDFGALSPDVAFEQPYGMSIPAGYALAARRHMHLYGTTSEQLAWIKVAASTHAQYNEHAMLREVVTVEQVLASPLVADPLRRLDCCVVTDGGGALIVARPEIARSLKRPEVRVLGAGEAVRGTQGGTTDILVTGAASSGAAAFAEAGVTPADIRYASIYDSFTITVLLQLEDLGFCKRGEGGRFVADGNLISGRGSLPFNTDGGGLCNNHPSNRGGMTKTIEAVRQLRGEAHPAVQVPDCGLALVQGTGGNLGNRHGSATLILERG
;
A
#
# COMPACT_ATOMS: atom_id res chain seq x y z
N MET A 1 20.42 12.14 45.78
CA MET A 1 20.09 11.20 44.65
C MET A 1 20.89 11.68 43.45
N MET A 2 21.59 10.78 42.81
CA MET A 2 22.37 11.13 41.62
C MET A 2 21.38 11.32 40.47
N HIS A 3 21.30 12.51 39.89
CA HIS A 3 20.45 12.81 38.74
C HIS A 3 21.13 12.29 37.48
N ILE A 4 20.82 11.05 37.11
CA ILE A 4 21.48 10.31 36.02
C ILE A 4 21.22 10.97 34.66
N PHE A 5 20.13 11.73 34.52
CA PHE A 5 19.71 12.36 33.28
C PHE A 5 19.73 13.88 33.31
N GLU A 6 20.56 14.49 34.20
CA GLU A 6 20.74 15.95 34.27
C GLU A 6 21.28 16.46 32.91
N GLY A 7 20.61 17.48 32.34
CA GLY A 7 20.91 18.02 31.01
C GLY A 7 20.32 17.28 29.81
N VAL A 8 19.66 16.15 30.03
CA VAL A 8 18.91 15.44 28.97
C VAL A 8 17.56 16.11 28.75
N LYS A 9 17.26 16.51 27.51
CA LYS A 9 15.97 17.07 27.11
C LYS A 9 15.13 16.00 26.43
N VAL A 10 13.90 15.77 26.92
CA VAL A 10 12.95 14.78 26.39
C VAL A 10 11.69 15.49 25.91
N LEU A 11 11.35 15.30 24.64
CA LEU A 11 10.06 15.70 24.09
C LEU A 11 9.14 14.47 24.06
N ALA A 12 8.06 14.50 24.83
CA ALA A 12 7.10 13.42 24.91
C ALA A 12 5.79 13.79 24.20
N ILE A 13 5.43 12.99 23.22
CA ILE A 13 4.11 13.01 22.57
C ILE A 13 3.48 11.65 22.83
N ALA A 14 2.77 11.53 23.95
CA ALA A 14 2.33 10.24 24.44
C ALA A 14 0.97 10.32 25.11
N ARG A 15 0.21 9.23 25.02
CA ARG A 15 -1.11 9.07 25.64
C ARG A 15 -1.15 7.78 26.46
N GLN A 16 -2.00 7.75 27.48
CA GLN A 16 -2.26 6.60 28.36
C GLN A 16 -1.09 6.25 29.31
N ILE A 17 -1.14 5.07 29.93
CA ILE A 17 -0.35 4.75 31.12
C ILE A 17 1.15 4.54 30.83
N ALA A 18 1.49 3.76 29.82
CA ALA A 18 2.87 3.27 29.69
C ALA A 18 3.89 4.36 29.30
N ALA A 19 3.54 5.21 28.33
CA ALA A 19 4.46 6.23 27.85
C ALA A 19 4.56 7.43 28.82
N PRO A 20 3.46 8.00 29.37
CA PRO A 20 3.53 8.98 30.43
C PRO A 20 4.27 8.49 31.68
N PHE A 21 4.15 7.21 32.04
CA PHE A 21 4.90 6.64 33.16
C PHE A 21 6.41 6.58 32.90
N ALA A 22 6.83 6.18 31.70
CA ALA A 22 8.23 6.17 31.30
C ALA A 22 8.84 7.59 31.33
N VAL A 23 8.11 8.56 30.82
CA VAL A 23 8.48 9.98 30.81
C VAL A 23 8.58 10.53 32.23
N TYR A 24 7.66 10.16 33.11
CA TYR A 24 7.71 10.50 34.52
C TYR A 24 8.98 9.94 35.20
N GLN A 25 9.36 8.69 34.92
CA GLN A 25 10.59 8.11 35.45
C GLN A 25 11.83 8.87 34.99
N LEU A 26 11.90 9.29 33.73
CA LEU A 26 13.00 10.10 33.22
C LEU A 26 13.09 11.48 33.92
N ALA A 27 11.95 12.12 34.15
CA ALA A 27 11.88 13.38 34.89
C ALA A 27 12.33 13.21 36.35
N MET A 28 11.92 12.14 37.02
CA MET A 28 12.33 11.83 38.40
C MET A 28 13.83 11.60 38.52
N HIS A 29 14.49 11.21 37.44
CA HIS A 29 15.96 11.02 37.39
C HIS A 29 16.72 12.19 36.79
N GLY A 30 16.09 13.36 36.64
CA GLY A 30 16.73 14.62 36.32
C GLY A 30 16.67 15.06 34.87
N ALA A 31 15.86 14.42 34.01
CA ALA A 31 15.65 14.90 32.64
C ALA A 31 14.70 16.10 32.58
N ASP A 32 14.98 17.05 31.71
CA ASP A 32 14.04 18.11 31.32
C ASP A 32 13.01 17.58 30.36
N VAL A 33 11.76 17.43 30.81
CA VAL A 33 10.68 16.82 30.01
C VAL A 33 9.67 17.85 29.56
N ILE A 34 9.42 17.91 28.25
CA ILE A 34 8.33 18.68 27.65
C ILE A 34 7.28 17.68 27.15
N SER A 35 6.10 17.68 27.75
CA SER A 35 4.97 16.86 27.31
C SER A 35 4.04 17.70 26.42
N VAL A 36 3.74 17.17 25.24
CA VAL A 36 2.82 17.81 24.27
C VAL A 36 1.54 17.00 24.23
N GLU A 37 0.43 17.64 24.51
CA GLU A 37 -0.91 17.05 24.50
C GLU A 37 -1.84 17.78 23.53
N ASN A 38 -2.81 17.06 22.98
CA ASN A 38 -3.90 17.67 22.23
C ASN A 38 -4.80 18.47 23.21
N PRO A 39 -4.99 19.77 23.05
CA PRO A 39 -5.78 20.59 23.97
C PRO A 39 -7.27 20.19 23.99
N ASN A 40 -7.77 19.60 22.90
CA ASN A 40 -9.17 19.17 22.78
C ASN A 40 -9.42 17.75 23.30
N GLU A 41 -8.35 16.98 23.49
CA GLU A 41 -8.37 15.60 23.99
C GLU A 41 -7.17 15.36 24.91
N PRO A 42 -7.16 15.92 26.13
CA PRO A 42 -6.07 15.71 27.07
C PRO A 42 -5.95 14.25 27.47
N ASP A 43 -4.78 13.86 27.98
CA ASP A 43 -4.53 12.47 28.39
C ASP A 43 -5.56 12.05 29.45
N SER A 44 -6.22 10.93 29.20
CA SER A 44 -7.26 10.35 30.06
C SER A 44 -6.75 10.03 31.46
N MET A 45 -5.44 9.83 31.64
CA MET A 45 -4.82 9.59 32.94
C MET A 45 -4.90 10.79 33.89
N ARG A 46 -5.14 11.98 33.39
CA ARG A 46 -5.44 13.16 34.25
C ARG A 46 -6.73 13.01 35.04
N PHE A 47 -7.63 12.14 34.56
CA PHE A 47 -8.97 11.92 35.11
C PHE A 47 -9.12 10.60 35.85
N VAL A 48 -8.10 9.72 35.79
CA VAL A 48 -8.07 8.43 36.47
C VAL A 48 -7.37 8.58 37.82
N GLY A 49 -8.15 8.61 38.87
CA GLY A 49 -7.66 8.72 40.24
C GLY A 49 -8.29 9.89 40.99
N GLY A 50 -8.62 9.69 42.25
CA GLY A 50 -9.17 10.73 43.13
C GLY A 50 -8.15 11.88 43.36
N ALA A 51 -8.64 12.98 43.92
CA ALA A 51 -7.92 14.24 44.09
C ALA A 51 -6.53 14.15 44.80
N ASN A 52 -6.18 12.99 45.33
CA ASN A 52 -4.91 12.75 46.07
C ASN A 52 -3.95 11.82 45.32
N GLN A 53 -4.19 11.48 44.05
CA GLN A 53 -3.31 10.63 43.27
C GLN A 53 -2.62 11.42 42.15
N LEU A 54 -1.47 10.98 41.72
CA LEU A 54 -0.48 11.45 40.77
C LEU A 54 -0.75 12.75 39.94
N GLY A 55 -2.02 13.07 39.68
CA GLY A 55 -2.39 14.28 38.92
C GLY A 55 -2.40 15.59 39.71
N ALA A 56 -2.49 15.53 41.04
CA ALA A 56 -2.56 16.73 41.90
C ALA A 56 -1.20 17.20 42.43
N THR A 57 -0.18 16.36 42.38
CA THR A 57 1.14 16.64 42.98
C THR A 57 2.17 17.16 41.96
N ILE A 58 1.90 17.07 40.68
CA ILE A 58 2.75 17.68 39.67
C ILE A 58 2.12 19.06 39.33
N GLY A 59 2.52 20.08 40.07
CA GLY A 59 2.27 21.47 39.72
C GLY A 59 2.99 21.82 38.41
N LEU A 60 2.59 21.19 37.32
CA LEU A 60 2.95 21.66 35.99
C LEU A 60 2.16 22.93 35.78
N SER A 61 2.86 24.07 35.94
CA SER A 61 2.36 25.36 35.51
C SER A 61 1.85 25.17 34.09
N THR A 62 0.55 25.41 33.87
CA THR A 62 -0.07 25.53 32.57
C THR A 62 0.47 26.76 31.86
N ALA A 63 1.74 26.76 31.54
CA ALA A 63 2.28 27.67 30.54
C ALA A 63 1.66 27.15 29.21
N ARG A 64 0.64 27.85 28.73
CA ARG A 64 0.12 27.70 27.37
C ARG A 64 1.22 28.16 26.40
N PHE A 65 2.15 27.28 26.10
CA PHE A 65 2.98 27.42 24.93
C PHE A 65 2.17 26.91 23.75
N SER A 66 1.46 27.79 23.05
CA SER A 66 1.09 27.58 21.67
C SER A 66 2.36 27.61 20.83
N ILE A 67 3.11 26.51 20.81
CA ILE A 67 4.13 26.34 19.80
C ILE A 67 3.36 26.00 18.52
N HIS A 68 3.17 27.02 17.68
CA HIS A 68 2.85 26.79 16.29
C HIS A 68 4.11 26.17 15.68
N PHE A 69 4.17 24.82 15.70
CA PHE A 69 5.04 24.13 14.79
C PHE A 69 4.49 24.42 13.39
N HIS A 70 5.04 25.40 12.72
CA HIS A 70 5.22 25.29 11.29
C HIS A 70 6.28 24.20 11.09
N ALA A 71 5.90 22.95 11.31
CA ALA A 71 6.58 21.86 10.67
C ALA A 71 6.39 22.17 9.18
N THR A 72 7.44 22.64 8.54
CA THR A 72 7.51 22.58 7.08
C THR A 72 7.48 21.09 6.80
N ILE A 73 6.28 20.55 6.62
CA ILE A 73 6.12 19.18 6.13
C ILE A 73 6.85 19.21 4.80
N MET A 74 8.01 18.55 4.74
CA MET A 74 8.77 18.48 3.50
C MET A 74 7.94 17.65 2.55
N SER A 75 7.13 18.32 1.72
CA SER A 75 6.32 17.68 0.71
C SER A 75 7.22 16.95 -0.27
N ILE A 76 6.83 15.71 -0.62
CA ILE A 76 7.50 14.95 -1.68
C ILE A 76 7.01 15.34 -3.07
N LYS A 77 6.04 16.25 -3.17
CA LYS A 77 5.41 16.66 -4.44
C LYS A 77 6.47 17.05 -5.47
N GLY A 78 6.60 16.25 -6.52
CA GLY A 78 7.56 16.46 -7.60
C GLY A 78 9.04 16.33 -7.21
N LYS A 79 9.36 15.79 -6.02
CA LYS A 79 10.75 15.59 -5.56
C LYS A 79 11.38 14.30 -6.05
N ALA A 80 10.57 13.39 -6.59
CA ALA A 80 11.02 12.14 -7.15
C ALA A 80 10.18 11.73 -8.36
N CYS A 81 10.79 10.97 -9.26
CA CYS A 81 10.17 10.45 -10.47
C CYS A 81 10.40 8.94 -10.56
N ILE A 82 9.39 8.20 -11.01
CA ILE A 82 9.57 6.80 -11.41
C ILE A 82 10.11 6.82 -12.84
N VAL A 83 11.32 6.32 -13.01
CA VAL A 83 12.05 6.35 -14.29
C VAL A 83 12.23 4.99 -14.93
N GLY A 84 12.06 3.91 -14.14
CA GLY A 84 12.09 2.52 -14.62
C GLY A 84 10.96 1.71 -14.00
N ALA A 85 10.34 0.86 -14.81
CA ALA A 85 9.27 -0.04 -14.39
C ALA A 85 9.34 -1.35 -15.18
N PHE A 86 9.38 -2.47 -14.48
CA PHE A 86 9.44 -3.78 -15.12
C PHE A 86 8.59 -4.79 -14.36
N GLU A 87 7.76 -5.52 -15.10
CA GLU A 87 7.01 -6.66 -14.61
C GLU A 87 7.56 -7.93 -15.25
N HIS A 88 7.94 -8.91 -14.43
CA HIS A 88 8.44 -10.17 -14.93
C HIS A 88 7.34 -10.91 -15.73
N PRO A 89 7.64 -11.42 -16.94
CA PRO A 89 6.62 -12.02 -17.80
C PRO A 89 6.08 -13.36 -17.30
N THR A 90 6.79 -14.04 -16.40
CA THR A 90 6.36 -15.36 -15.91
C THR A 90 5.18 -15.28 -14.95
N ARG A 91 4.32 -16.30 -15.01
CA ARG A 91 3.25 -16.58 -14.03
C ARG A 91 3.43 -17.93 -13.35
N LYS A 92 4.48 -18.67 -13.76
CA LYS A 92 4.90 -19.94 -13.17
C LYS A 92 6.43 -20.08 -13.36
N ALA A 93 7.18 -20.14 -12.27
CA ALA A 93 8.65 -20.08 -12.27
C ALA A 93 9.29 -21.33 -11.60
N PRO A 94 9.13 -22.56 -12.16
CA PRO A 94 9.63 -23.76 -11.51
C PRO A 94 11.15 -23.81 -11.43
N ASN A 95 11.85 -23.15 -12.36
CA ASN A 95 13.29 -23.22 -12.52
C ASN A 95 14.04 -21.96 -11.99
N HIS A 96 13.33 -21.06 -11.29
CA HIS A 96 13.94 -19.85 -10.73
C HIS A 96 13.91 -19.91 -9.21
N SER A 97 14.94 -19.41 -8.57
CA SER A 97 14.84 -19.04 -7.16
C SER A 97 14.16 -17.68 -6.98
N VAL A 98 13.68 -17.40 -5.77
CA VAL A 98 13.11 -16.06 -5.48
C VAL A 98 14.18 -14.97 -5.64
N ALA A 99 15.43 -15.25 -5.23
CA ALA A 99 16.55 -14.32 -5.41
C ALA A 99 16.83 -14.03 -6.90
N GLN A 100 16.80 -15.04 -7.76
CA GLN A 100 16.96 -14.84 -9.22
C GLN A 100 15.84 -13.95 -9.78
N LEU A 101 14.59 -14.17 -9.39
CA LEU A 101 13.48 -13.33 -9.84
C LEU A 101 13.64 -11.87 -9.39
N HIS A 102 14.15 -11.61 -8.16
CA HIS A 102 14.48 -10.25 -7.73
C HIS A 102 15.53 -9.60 -8.63
N VAL A 103 16.60 -10.35 -8.97
CA VAL A 103 17.68 -9.86 -9.87
C VAL A 103 17.15 -9.58 -11.27
N GLU A 104 16.38 -10.49 -11.85
CA GLU A 104 15.81 -10.33 -13.19
C GLU A 104 14.87 -9.14 -13.25
N CYS A 105 14.04 -8.94 -12.21
CA CYS A 105 13.21 -7.75 -12.10
C CYS A 105 14.05 -6.47 -11.98
N ALA A 106 15.09 -6.48 -11.15
CA ALA A 106 15.98 -5.33 -10.98
C ALA A 106 16.65 -4.94 -12.28
N LEU A 107 17.23 -5.92 -12.99
CA LEU A 107 17.89 -5.69 -14.28
C LEU A 107 16.90 -5.20 -15.35
N GLY A 108 15.69 -5.74 -15.37
CA GLY A 108 14.64 -5.29 -16.28
C GLY A 108 14.24 -3.82 -16.05
N ALA A 109 14.07 -3.41 -14.79
CA ALA A 109 13.73 -2.02 -14.47
C ALA A 109 14.91 -1.05 -14.74
N LEU A 110 16.14 -1.48 -14.52
CA LEU A 110 17.33 -0.71 -14.89
C LEU A 110 17.46 -0.54 -16.40
N ALA A 111 17.23 -1.61 -17.17
CA ALA A 111 17.24 -1.56 -18.62
C ALA A 111 16.13 -0.61 -19.14
N ASP A 112 14.92 -0.66 -18.57
CA ASP A 112 13.84 0.26 -18.90
C ASP A 112 14.22 1.72 -18.64
N ALA A 113 14.89 2.00 -17.53
CA ALA A 113 15.37 3.34 -17.19
C ALA A 113 16.58 3.80 -18.02
N GLY A 114 17.31 2.88 -18.65
CA GLY A 114 18.61 3.17 -19.28
C GLY A 114 19.73 3.42 -18.26
N LEU A 115 19.60 2.81 -17.06
CA LEU A 115 20.54 2.89 -15.96
C LEU A 115 21.29 1.57 -15.77
N SER A 116 22.38 1.62 -15.02
CA SER A 116 23.20 0.48 -14.66
C SER A 116 23.14 0.18 -13.14
N PRO A 117 23.54 -1.00 -12.69
CA PRO A 117 23.66 -1.31 -11.27
C PRO A 117 24.50 -0.33 -10.44
N ARG A 118 25.47 0.36 -11.09
CA ARG A 118 26.35 1.34 -10.43
C ARG A 118 25.68 2.66 -10.11
N ASP A 119 24.55 2.95 -10.78
CA ASP A 119 23.79 4.17 -10.59
C ASP A 119 22.84 4.08 -9.37
N VAL A 120 22.59 2.84 -8.87
CA VAL A 120 21.71 2.59 -7.73
C VAL A 120 22.45 2.86 -6.43
N ASP A 121 21.92 3.78 -5.62
CA ASP A 121 22.46 4.11 -4.31
C ASP A 121 21.47 3.89 -3.14
N ALA A 122 20.25 3.38 -3.44
CA ALA A 122 19.30 2.90 -2.44
C ALA A 122 18.55 1.64 -2.91
N TYR A 123 18.15 0.79 -1.95
CA TYR A 123 17.41 -0.44 -2.20
C TYR A 123 16.26 -0.66 -1.23
N TYR A 124 15.11 -1.10 -1.75
CA TYR A 124 13.91 -1.37 -1.00
C TYR A 124 13.31 -2.72 -1.36
N CYS A 125 12.96 -3.50 -0.36
CA CYS A 125 12.22 -4.75 -0.51
C CYS A 125 11.31 -4.99 0.70
N ALA A 126 10.38 -5.93 0.59
CA ALA A 126 9.53 -6.33 1.69
C ALA A 126 9.89 -7.74 2.20
N GLY A 127 9.02 -8.36 3.00
CA GLY A 127 9.24 -9.69 3.56
C GLY A 127 9.19 -10.84 2.53
N ASP A 128 9.03 -10.55 1.24
CA ASP A 128 9.21 -11.50 0.13
C ASP A 128 10.68 -11.76 -0.21
N ALA A 129 11.57 -10.83 0.13
CA ALA A 129 13.00 -11.01 -0.08
C ALA A 129 13.56 -12.13 0.83
N PRO A 130 14.29 -13.10 0.25
CA PRO A 130 14.77 -14.25 1.00
C PRO A 130 15.89 -13.89 1.98
N GLY A 131 16.14 -14.80 2.93
CA GLY A 131 17.20 -14.66 3.93
C GLY A 131 16.96 -13.53 4.91
N LEU A 132 17.89 -12.61 5.04
CA LEU A 132 17.83 -11.41 5.88
C LEU A 132 17.28 -10.18 5.10
N GLY A 133 16.43 -10.42 4.10
CA GLY A 133 15.83 -9.35 3.31
C GLY A 133 16.87 -8.57 2.51
N PRO A 134 16.92 -7.22 2.64
CA PRO A 134 17.82 -6.40 1.83
C PRO A 134 19.30 -6.78 1.97
N LEU A 135 19.73 -7.22 3.15
CA LEU A 135 21.14 -7.61 3.35
C LEU A 135 21.52 -8.79 2.47
N SER A 136 20.70 -9.83 2.42
CA SER A 136 20.97 -11.01 1.61
C SER A 136 20.87 -10.73 0.10
N ILE A 137 19.86 -9.96 -0.31
CA ILE A 137 19.63 -9.65 -1.72
C ILE A 137 20.70 -8.70 -2.25
N LEU A 138 21.09 -7.68 -1.50
CA LEU A 138 22.19 -6.77 -1.90
C LEU A 138 23.52 -7.49 -2.06
N ASP A 139 23.82 -8.43 -1.14
CA ASP A 139 25.02 -9.28 -1.24
C ASP A 139 24.96 -10.17 -2.49
N TYR A 140 23.81 -10.82 -2.72
CA TYR A 140 23.59 -11.65 -3.91
C TYR A 140 23.68 -10.88 -5.23
N MET A 141 23.12 -9.64 -5.29
CA MET A 141 23.20 -8.76 -6.46
C MET A 141 24.56 -8.09 -6.63
N GLY A 142 25.37 -8.00 -5.58
CA GLY A 142 26.63 -7.26 -5.57
C GLY A 142 26.44 -5.74 -5.64
N PHE A 143 25.29 -5.21 -5.22
CA PHE A 143 24.99 -3.78 -5.24
C PHE A 143 25.57 -3.07 -4.00
N LYS A 144 26.12 -1.89 -4.21
CA LYS A 144 26.65 -1.03 -3.14
C LYS A 144 25.72 0.16 -2.96
N VAL A 145 24.88 0.10 -1.95
CA VAL A 145 23.93 1.18 -1.62
C VAL A 145 24.35 1.89 -0.33
N ARG A 146 23.96 3.14 -0.19
CA ARG A 146 24.14 3.95 1.03
C ARG A 146 22.85 4.10 1.85
N HIS A 147 21.72 3.68 1.29
CA HIS A 147 20.43 3.72 1.94
C HIS A 147 19.62 2.46 1.61
N TYR A 148 18.87 1.93 2.56
CA TYR A 148 17.96 0.80 2.33
C TYR A 148 16.81 0.83 3.33
N ASP A 149 15.68 0.20 2.94
CA ASP A 149 14.49 0.02 3.78
C ASP A 149 13.84 -1.32 3.49
N THR A 150 13.12 -1.84 4.48
CA THR A 150 12.37 -3.10 4.40
C THR A 150 11.04 -2.99 5.13
N THR A 151 10.17 -2.15 4.64
CA THR A 151 8.83 -1.96 5.20
C THR A 151 7.89 -3.08 4.78
N GLU A 152 7.33 -3.79 5.75
CA GLU A 152 6.42 -4.89 5.53
C GLU A 152 4.98 -4.50 5.88
N ALA A 153 4.16 -4.31 4.86
CA ALA A 153 2.74 -4.03 4.95
C ALA A 153 1.95 -4.79 3.86
N GLY A 154 2.36 -6.03 3.57
CA GLY A 154 1.75 -6.84 2.53
C GLY A 154 1.79 -6.17 1.15
N GLY A 155 0.67 -6.18 0.44
CA GLY A 155 0.58 -5.57 -0.90
C GLY A 155 0.76 -4.05 -0.92
N ALA A 156 0.58 -3.34 0.19
CA ALA A 156 0.84 -1.91 0.29
C ALA A 156 2.34 -1.56 0.32
N SER A 157 3.22 -2.50 0.68
CA SER A 157 4.67 -2.27 0.88
C SER A 157 5.33 -1.50 -0.26
N TYR A 158 5.02 -1.86 -1.50
CA TYR A 158 5.72 -1.29 -2.67
C TYR A 158 5.32 0.15 -2.98
N LEU A 159 4.10 0.55 -2.62
CA LEU A 159 3.68 1.95 -2.67
C LEU A 159 4.33 2.75 -1.54
N LEU A 160 4.42 2.16 -0.34
CA LEU A 160 5.16 2.74 0.78
C LEU A 160 6.63 2.95 0.39
N HIS A 161 7.26 1.97 -0.27
CA HIS A 161 8.63 2.11 -0.73
C HIS A 161 8.82 3.24 -1.76
N VAL A 162 7.85 3.49 -2.64
CA VAL A 162 7.89 4.67 -3.54
C VAL A 162 7.83 5.96 -2.73
N SER A 163 6.94 6.04 -1.74
CA SER A 163 6.84 7.18 -0.82
C SER A 163 8.13 7.38 -0.01
N HIS A 164 8.66 6.32 0.61
CA HIS A 164 9.88 6.37 1.40
C HIS A 164 11.11 6.72 0.55
N ALA A 165 11.20 6.19 -0.68
CA ALA A 165 12.24 6.55 -1.64
C ALA A 165 12.16 8.04 -2.00
N ALA A 166 10.95 8.57 -2.26
CA ALA A 166 10.75 9.99 -2.55
C ALA A 166 11.17 10.87 -1.36
N GLN A 167 10.82 10.47 -0.13
CA GLN A 167 11.26 11.15 1.10
C GLN A 167 12.78 11.10 1.28
N ALA A 168 13.41 9.93 1.05
CA ALA A 168 14.85 9.77 1.15
C ALA A 168 15.60 10.62 0.11
N ILE A 169 15.09 10.69 -1.12
CA ILE A 169 15.60 11.55 -2.20
C ILE A 169 15.45 13.02 -1.81
N ALA A 170 14.27 13.45 -1.34
CA ALA A 170 14.04 14.81 -0.91
C ALA A 170 14.96 15.23 0.24
N ALA A 171 15.28 14.29 1.14
CA ALA A 171 16.22 14.50 2.25
C ALA A 171 17.70 14.33 1.84
N GLY A 172 18.02 14.08 0.57
CA GLY A 172 19.41 13.91 0.08
C GLY A 172 20.10 12.61 0.53
N LYS A 173 19.35 11.65 1.06
CA LYS A 173 19.90 10.36 1.50
C LYS A 173 20.28 9.44 0.34
N CYS A 174 19.60 9.55 -0.80
CA CYS A 174 19.88 8.81 -2.03
C CYS A 174 19.48 9.62 -3.26
N ASN A 175 19.88 9.15 -4.44
CA ASN A 175 19.55 9.75 -5.73
C ASN A 175 18.75 8.80 -6.63
N VAL A 176 19.03 7.51 -6.56
CA VAL A 176 18.40 6.46 -7.37
C VAL A 176 18.08 5.26 -6.48
N ALA A 177 16.80 5.00 -6.29
CA ALA A 177 16.29 3.92 -5.48
C ALA A 177 15.73 2.80 -6.36
N LEU A 178 16.17 1.58 -6.12
CA LEU A 178 15.63 0.36 -6.68
C LEU A 178 14.64 -0.26 -5.69
N ILE A 179 13.45 -0.60 -6.16
CA ILE A 179 12.41 -1.30 -5.39
C ILE A 179 12.11 -2.62 -6.10
N THR A 180 12.17 -3.76 -5.40
CA THR A 180 11.88 -5.06 -6.00
C THR A 180 10.84 -5.87 -5.24
N LEU A 181 10.07 -6.64 -5.98
CA LEU A 181 9.16 -7.70 -5.52
C LEU A 181 9.47 -8.98 -6.27
N ALA A 182 9.52 -10.11 -5.60
CA ALA A 182 9.45 -11.41 -6.24
C ALA A 182 8.83 -12.48 -5.34
N GLY A 183 8.30 -13.54 -5.96
CA GLY A 183 7.79 -14.69 -5.20
C GLY A 183 7.36 -15.83 -6.10
N ARG A 184 7.21 -17.01 -5.48
CA ARG A 184 6.86 -18.27 -6.16
C ARG A 184 5.70 -19.01 -5.48
N PRO A 185 4.63 -18.33 -5.03
CA PRO A 185 3.59 -18.98 -4.24
C PRO A 185 2.79 -20.04 -5.01
N ARG A 186 2.82 -19.98 -6.35
CA ARG A 186 2.17 -20.98 -7.22
C ARG A 186 3.01 -22.24 -7.38
N THR A 187 4.31 -22.09 -7.59
CA THR A 187 5.25 -23.21 -7.78
C THR A 187 5.68 -23.82 -6.45
N ASP A 188 5.88 -23.00 -5.44
CA ASP A 188 6.26 -23.41 -4.09
C ASP A 188 5.32 -22.78 -3.06
N PRO A 189 4.18 -23.40 -2.78
CA PRO A 189 3.19 -22.85 -1.85
C PRO A 189 3.68 -22.72 -0.41
N VAL A 190 4.71 -23.45 -0.03
CA VAL A 190 5.24 -23.49 1.36
C VAL A 190 6.35 -22.45 1.54
N ASN A 191 7.40 -22.52 0.69
CA ASN A 191 8.59 -21.67 0.85
C ASN A 191 8.62 -20.47 -0.09
N GLY A 192 7.81 -20.48 -1.15
CA GLY A 192 7.72 -19.40 -2.14
C GLY A 192 6.85 -18.22 -1.70
N ARG A 193 6.39 -18.21 -0.44
CA ARG A 193 5.61 -17.14 0.18
C ARG A 193 6.44 -16.38 1.20
N PRO A 194 6.08 -15.12 1.51
CA PRO A 194 6.63 -14.42 2.65
C PRO A 194 6.42 -15.23 3.94
N ARG A 195 7.32 -15.06 4.88
CA ARG A 195 7.16 -15.66 6.22
C ARG A 195 5.84 -15.19 6.82
N ASP A 196 5.05 -16.14 7.31
CA ASP A 196 3.84 -15.85 8.05
C ASP A 196 4.17 -15.46 9.48
N PHE A 197 4.42 -14.18 9.71
CA PHE A 197 4.60 -13.64 11.05
C PHE A 197 3.28 -13.63 11.84
N GLY A 198 2.13 -13.79 11.17
CA GLY A 198 0.83 -13.87 11.82
C GLY A 198 0.73 -15.06 12.78
N ALA A 199 1.36 -16.17 12.45
CA ALA A 199 1.38 -17.36 13.33
C ALA A 199 2.03 -17.11 14.70
N LEU A 200 2.83 -16.06 14.84
CA LEU A 200 3.48 -15.68 16.10
C LEU A 200 2.73 -14.55 16.84
N SER A 201 1.67 -14.00 16.24
CA SER A 201 0.86 -12.96 16.88
C SER A 201 -0.07 -13.58 17.93
N PRO A 202 -0.18 -13.01 19.14
CA PRO A 202 -1.13 -13.45 20.15
C PRO A 202 -2.58 -13.51 19.65
N ASP A 203 -2.95 -12.60 18.75
CA ASP A 203 -4.30 -12.52 18.18
C ASP A 203 -4.69 -13.76 17.39
N VAL A 204 -3.72 -14.43 16.76
CA VAL A 204 -3.94 -15.66 16.00
C VAL A 204 -4.53 -16.77 16.87
N ALA A 205 -4.14 -16.87 18.12
CA ALA A 205 -4.70 -17.85 19.06
C ALA A 205 -6.21 -17.65 19.32
N PHE A 206 -6.70 -16.43 19.18
CA PHE A 206 -8.12 -16.10 19.30
C PHE A 206 -8.89 -16.19 17.98
N GLU A 207 -8.22 -16.08 16.86
CA GLU A 207 -8.82 -16.11 15.52
C GLU A 207 -8.89 -17.53 14.94
N GLN A 208 -7.81 -18.31 15.06
CA GLN A 208 -7.71 -19.66 14.49
C GLN A 208 -8.83 -20.63 14.92
N PRO A 209 -9.28 -20.67 16.19
CA PRO A 209 -10.35 -21.57 16.60
C PRO A 209 -11.67 -21.36 15.85
N TYR A 210 -11.88 -20.16 15.29
CA TYR A 210 -13.09 -19.83 14.52
C TYR A 210 -12.94 -20.10 13.02
N GLY A 211 -11.84 -20.69 12.59
CA GLY A 211 -11.62 -21.03 11.18
C GLY A 211 -11.46 -19.82 10.25
N MET A 212 -11.00 -18.69 10.78
CA MET A 212 -10.82 -17.47 9.98
C MET A 212 -9.77 -17.71 8.89
N SER A 213 -10.19 -17.44 7.66
CA SER A 213 -9.32 -17.41 6.49
C SER A 213 -9.39 -16.04 5.82
N ILE A 214 -8.39 -15.71 4.99
CA ILE A 214 -8.40 -14.44 4.26
C ILE A 214 -9.70 -14.26 3.46
N PRO A 215 -10.15 -15.23 2.64
CA PRO A 215 -11.44 -15.11 1.93
C PRO A 215 -12.64 -14.90 2.85
N ALA A 216 -12.65 -15.55 4.03
CA ALA A 216 -13.77 -15.40 4.98
C ALA A 216 -13.89 -13.97 5.52
N GLY A 217 -12.77 -13.30 5.83
CA GLY A 217 -12.78 -11.90 6.28
C GLY A 217 -13.37 -10.95 5.23
N TYR A 218 -13.00 -11.13 3.96
CA TYR A 218 -13.55 -10.32 2.86
C TYR A 218 -15.00 -10.68 2.54
N ALA A 219 -15.40 -11.93 2.71
CA ALA A 219 -16.79 -12.37 2.57
C ALA A 219 -17.69 -11.74 3.62
N LEU A 220 -17.23 -11.63 4.88
CA LEU A 220 -17.98 -10.92 5.94
C LEU A 220 -18.19 -9.45 5.57
N ALA A 221 -17.16 -8.77 5.02
CA ALA A 221 -17.30 -7.41 4.55
C ALA A 221 -18.31 -7.30 3.38
N ALA A 222 -18.23 -8.22 2.41
CA ALA A 222 -19.19 -8.26 1.30
C ALA A 222 -20.62 -8.46 1.81
N ARG A 223 -20.87 -9.41 2.71
CA ARG A 223 -22.18 -9.64 3.33
C ARG A 223 -22.69 -8.43 4.09
N ARG A 224 -21.83 -7.77 4.86
CA ARG A 224 -22.20 -6.55 5.60
C ARG A 224 -22.57 -5.43 4.63
N HIS A 225 -21.80 -5.24 3.55
CA HIS A 225 -22.08 -4.23 2.54
C HIS A 225 -23.41 -4.50 1.81
N MET A 226 -23.65 -5.78 1.45
CA MET A 226 -24.93 -6.22 0.86
C MET A 226 -26.12 -5.97 1.81
N HIS A 227 -25.94 -6.29 3.09
CA HIS A 227 -26.99 -6.08 4.10
C HIS A 227 -27.33 -4.61 4.31
N LEU A 228 -26.33 -3.75 4.41
CA LEU A 228 -26.54 -2.32 4.73
C LEU A 228 -26.97 -1.50 3.52
N TYR A 229 -26.48 -1.83 2.33
CA TYR A 229 -26.62 -0.97 1.15
C TYR A 229 -27.30 -1.64 -0.04
N GLY A 230 -27.64 -2.92 0.08
CA GLY A 230 -28.32 -3.65 -1.00
C GLY A 230 -27.42 -3.98 -2.18
N THR A 231 -26.09 -3.97 -2.01
CA THR A 231 -25.15 -4.39 -3.05
C THR A 231 -25.41 -5.84 -3.43
N THR A 232 -25.27 -6.16 -4.71
CA THR A 232 -25.55 -7.49 -5.24
C THR A 232 -24.29 -8.18 -5.76
N SER A 233 -24.35 -9.50 -5.92
CA SER A 233 -23.24 -10.26 -6.51
C SER A 233 -23.01 -9.90 -7.98
N GLU A 234 -24.05 -9.51 -8.71
CA GLU A 234 -23.97 -9.02 -10.10
C GLU A 234 -23.14 -7.74 -10.18
N GLN A 235 -23.34 -6.81 -9.23
CA GLN A 235 -22.56 -5.59 -9.15
C GLN A 235 -21.09 -5.87 -8.86
N LEU A 236 -20.77 -6.79 -7.94
CA LEU A 236 -19.40 -7.23 -7.69
C LEU A 236 -18.78 -7.90 -8.93
N ALA A 237 -19.56 -8.71 -9.66
CA ALA A 237 -19.10 -9.40 -10.85
C ALA A 237 -18.63 -8.43 -11.95
N TRP A 238 -19.20 -7.24 -12.07
CA TRP A 238 -18.77 -6.23 -13.04
C TRP A 238 -17.30 -5.82 -12.87
N ILE A 239 -16.76 -5.88 -11.67
CA ILE A 239 -15.33 -5.61 -11.42
C ILE A 239 -14.47 -6.69 -12.10
N LYS A 240 -14.86 -7.96 -11.99
CA LYS A 240 -14.18 -9.07 -12.67
C LYS A 240 -14.34 -8.98 -14.18
N VAL A 241 -15.53 -8.63 -14.65
CA VAL A 241 -15.79 -8.42 -16.10
C VAL A 241 -14.83 -7.35 -16.64
N ALA A 242 -14.70 -6.21 -15.95
CA ALA A 242 -13.79 -5.16 -16.38
C ALA A 242 -12.33 -5.63 -16.40
N ALA A 243 -11.87 -6.29 -15.33
CA ALA A 243 -10.50 -6.83 -15.27
C ALA A 243 -10.23 -7.83 -16.40
N SER A 244 -11.18 -8.75 -16.70
CA SER A 244 -11.01 -9.74 -17.78
C SER A 244 -11.06 -9.10 -19.18
N THR A 245 -11.89 -8.08 -19.36
CA THR A 245 -11.95 -7.31 -20.61
C THR A 245 -10.60 -6.65 -20.92
N HIS A 246 -9.89 -6.19 -19.90
CA HIS A 246 -8.54 -5.62 -20.06
C HIS A 246 -7.48 -6.71 -20.26
N ALA A 247 -7.54 -7.78 -19.48
CA ALA A 247 -6.55 -8.86 -19.47
C ALA A 247 -6.36 -9.56 -20.82
N GLN A 248 -7.38 -9.59 -21.68
CA GLN A 248 -7.26 -10.21 -23.00
C GLN A 248 -6.13 -9.59 -23.85
N TYR A 249 -5.83 -8.31 -23.63
CA TYR A 249 -4.79 -7.56 -24.34
C TYR A 249 -3.41 -7.66 -23.70
N ASN A 250 -3.29 -8.27 -22.51
CA ASN A 250 -2.03 -8.52 -21.86
C ASN A 250 -1.58 -9.97 -22.12
N GLU A 251 -0.57 -10.14 -22.98
CA GLU A 251 -0.06 -11.47 -23.36
C GLU A 251 0.46 -12.30 -22.17
N HIS A 252 0.88 -11.64 -21.09
CA HIS A 252 1.40 -12.29 -19.89
C HIS A 252 0.34 -12.51 -18.81
N ALA A 253 -0.89 -12.04 -18.99
CA ALA A 253 -1.93 -12.24 -17.99
C ALA A 253 -2.24 -13.71 -17.77
N MET A 254 -2.42 -14.10 -16.50
CA MET A 254 -2.71 -15.46 -16.09
C MET A 254 -4.05 -15.98 -16.64
N LEU A 255 -5.08 -15.13 -16.64
CA LEU A 255 -6.43 -15.40 -17.15
C LEU A 255 -6.76 -14.35 -18.21
N ARG A 256 -6.78 -14.76 -19.47
CA ARG A 256 -6.99 -13.86 -20.61
C ARG A 256 -8.39 -13.95 -21.20
N GLU A 257 -9.16 -14.92 -20.78
CA GLU A 257 -10.53 -15.11 -21.24
C GLU A 257 -11.45 -14.04 -20.65
N VAL A 258 -12.19 -13.36 -21.51
CA VAL A 258 -13.23 -12.41 -21.11
C VAL A 258 -14.41 -13.16 -20.53
N VAL A 259 -14.84 -12.77 -19.34
CA VAL A 259 -15.98 -13.43 -18.66
C VAL A 259 -17.18 -12.50 -18.58
N THR A 260 -18.37 -13.08 -18.54
CA THR A 260 -19.64 -12.37 -18.30
C THR A 260 -20.02 -12.39 -16.83
N VAL A 261 -20.99 -11.56 -16.45
CA VAL A 261 -21.57 -11.55 -15.10
C VAL A 261 -22.10 -12.95 -14.75
N GLU A 262 -22.82 -13.60 -15.65
CA GLU A 262 -23.41 -14.93 -15.45
C GLU A 262 -22.31 -15.99 -15.18
N GLN A 263 -21.18 -15.91 -15.90
CA GLN A 263 -20.05 -16.83 -15.69
C GLN A 263 -19.40 -16.59 -14.32
N VAL A 264 -19.29 -15.35 -13.86
CA VAL A 264 -18.81 -15.07 -12.51
C VAL A 264 -19.74 -15.67 -11.47
N LEU A 265 -21.05 -15.46 -11.61
CA LEU A 265 -22.07 -15.99 -10.71
C LEU A 265 -22.20 -17.51 -10.75
N ALA A 266 -21.86 -18.14 -11.85
CA ALA A 266 -21.84 -19.61 -11.97
C ALA A 266 -20.56 -20.24 -11.41
N SER A 267 -19.52 -19.45 -11.12
CA SER A 267 -18.26 -19.99 -10.61
C SER A 267 -18.40 -20.50 -9.16
N PRO A 268 -17.60 -21.52 -8.75
CA PRO A 268 -17.72 -22.12 -7.41
C PRO A 268 -17.58 -21.11 -6.27
N LEU A 269 -18.35 -21.25 -5.21
CA LEU A 269 -18.21 -20.51 -3.97
C LEU A 269 -16.86 -20.82 -3.30
N VAL A 270 -16.21 -19.78 -2.80
CA VAL A 270 -14.99 -19.86 -1.97
C VAL A 270 -15.33 -19.53 -0.52
N ALA A 271 -16.04 -18.43 -0.29
CA ALA A 271 -16.60 -18.02 1.00
C ALA A 271 -17.81 -17.13 0.70
N ASP A 272 -19.01 -17.57 1.04
CA ASP A 272 -20.26 -16.90 0.68
C ASP A 272 -20.29 -15.43 1.12
N PRO A 273 -20.49 -14.41 0.22
CA PRO A 273 -20.98 -14.55 -1.16
C PRO A 273 -19.89 -14.64 -2.23
N LEU A 274 -18.59 -14.60 -1.86
CA LEU A 274 -17.48 -14.55 -2.80
C LEU A 274 -17.26 -15.89 -3.51
N ARG A 275 -17.13 -15.82 -4.81
CA ARG A 275 -16.89 -16.94 -5.70
C ARG A 275 -15.45 -16.94 -6.20
N ARG A 276 -15.05 -18.02 -6.88
CA ARG A 276 -13.69 -18.18 -7.41
C ARG A 276 -13.27 -17.01 -8.32
N LEU A 277 -14.17 -16.50 -9.13
CA LEU A 277 -13.89 -15.38 -10.02
C LEU A 277 -13.94 -14.03 -9.33
N ASP A 278 -14.42 -13.93 -8.08
CA ASP A 278 -14.29 -12.77 -7.23
C ASP A 278 -12.90 -12.65 -6.57
N CYS A 279 -12.07 -13.70 -6.66
CA CYS A 279 -10.77 -13.79 -6.01
C CYS A 279 -9.63 -13.52 -6.99
N CYS A 280 -8.54 -12.95 -6.49
CA CYS A 280 -7.31 -12.76 -7.26
C CYS A 280 -6.67 -14.10 -7.66
N VAL A 281 -5.86 -14.05 -8.72
CA VAL A 281 -5.01 -15.19 -9.11
C VAL A 281 -3.85 -15.38 -8.13
N VAL A 282 -3.28 -16.56 -8.12
CA VAL A 282 -1.99 -16.84 -7.44
C VAL A 282 -0.95 -17.12 -8.53
N THR A 283 0.07 -16.29 -8.61
CA THR A 283 1.10 -16.37 -9.65
C THR A 283 2.49 -16.34 -9.04
N ASP A 284 3.45 -16.89 -9.75
CA ASP A 284 4.86 -16.62 -9.54
C ASP A 284 5.27 -15.38 -10.33
N GLY A 285 6.43 -14.83 -10.05
CA GLY A 285 6.99 -13.70 -10.74
C GLY A 285 7.36 -12.56 -9.82
N GLY A 286 7.27 -11.37 -10.33
CA GLY A 286 7.64 -10.17 -9.58
C GLY A 286 7.62 -8.92 -10.46
N GLY A 287 8.23 -7.87 -9.95
CA GLY A 287 8.43 -6.61 -10.64
C GLY A 287 9.43 -5.72 -9.92
N ALA A 288 9.83 -4.66 -10.57
CA ALA A 288 10.70 -3.66 -9.98
C ALA A 288 10.38 -2.26 -10.50
N LEU A 289 10.73 -1.28 -9.67
CA LEU A 289 10.64 0.15 -9.98
C LEU A 289 11.99 0.82 -9.71
N ILE A 290 12.33 1.81 -10.53
CA ILE A 290 13.42 2.75 -10.26
C ILE A 290 12.81 4.11 -9.97
N VAL A 291 13.11 4.65 -8.78
CA VAL A 291 12.72 6.00 -8.37
C VAL A 291 13.97 6.86 -8.32
N ALA A 292 13.99 7.97 -9.03
CA ALA A 292 15.15 8.84 -9.12
C ALA A 292 14.78 10.31 -8.83
N ARG A 293 15.81 11.10 -8.49
CA ARG A 293 15.65 12.56 -8.36
C ARG A 293 15.35 13.19 -9.72
N PRO A 294 14.61 14.32 -9.74
CA PRO A 294 14.15 14.91 -11.02
C PRO A 294 15.25 15.29 -12.00
N GLU A 295 16.44 15.66 -11.49
CA GLU A 295 17.57 16.04 -12.35
C GLU A 295 18.12 14.83 -13.13
N ILE A 296 18.12 13.65 -12.51
CA ILE A 296 18.48 12.40 -13.19
C ILE A 296 17.37 12.03 -14.16
N ALA A 297 16.11 12.07 -13.73
CA ALA A 297 14.96 11.72 -14.56
C ALA A 297 14.98 12.50 -15.88
N ARG A 298 15.19 13.83 -15.84
CA ARG A 298 15.29 14.67 -17.05
C ARG A 298 16.46 14.36 -17.96
N SER A 299 17.51 13.71 -17.48
CA SER A 299 18.65 13.28 -18.29
C SER A 299 18.43 11.97 -19.03
N LEU A 300 17.37 11.24 -18.68
CA LEU A 300 17.03 9.96 -19.29
C LEU A 300 16.14 10.13 -20.52
N LYS A 301 16.16 9.12 -21.40
CA LYS A 301 15.37 9.15 -22.64
C LYS A 301 13.89 8.77 -22.42
N ARG A 302 13.59 8.07 -21.33
CA ARG A 302 12.23 7.60 -21.03
C ARG A 302 11.40 8.72 -20.43
N PRO A 303 10.09 8.81 -20.72
CA PRO A 303 9.21 9.75 -20.06
C PRO A 303 9.21 9.53 -18.54
N GLU A 304 9.44 10.60 -17.81
CA GLU A 304 9.36 10.54 -16.35
C GLU A 304 7.91 10.45 -15.87
N VAL A 305 7.70 9.81 -14.73
CA VAL A 305 6.43 9.80 -14.03
C VAL A 305 6.66 10.41 -12.65
N ARG A 306 6.12 11.60 -12.43
CA ARG A 306 6.33 12.35 -11.18
C ARG A 306 5.47 11.81 -10.04
N VAL A 307 6.03 11.71 -8.84
CA VAL A 307 5.28 11.43 -7.61
C VAL A 307 4.76 12.76 -7.08
N LEU A 308 3.44 12.98 -7.13
CA LEU A 308 2.82 14.22 -6.66
C LEU A 308 2.37 14.15 -5.21
N GLY A 309 1.93 13.00 -4.75
CA GLY A 309 1.48 12.83 -3.39
C GLY A 309 1.49 11.37 -2.99
N ALA A 310 1.65 11.15 -1.70
CA ALA A 310 1.58 9.84 -1.09
C ALA A 310 0.83 9.90 0.25
N GLY A 311 0.20 8.80 0.60
CA GLY A 311 -0.42 8.64 1.91
C GLY A 311 -0.33 7.20 2.37
N GLU A 312 -0.26 7.02 3.67
CA GLU A 312 -0.19 5.70 4.30
C GLU A 312 -1.11 5.61 5.51
N ALA A 313 -1.59 4.42 5.81
CA ALA A 313 -2.44 4.16 6.96
C ALA A 313 -2.30 2.73 7.45
N VAL A 314 -2.39 2.57 8.76
CA VAL A 314 -2.51 1.26 9.41
C VAL A 314 -3.81 1.24 10.21
N ARG A 315 -4.56 0.16 10.07
CA ARG A 315 -5.78 -0.08 10.85
C ARG A 315 -5.67 -1.39 11.63
N GLY A 316 -5.89 -1.30 12.92
CA GLY A 316 -6.02 -2.46 13.82
C GLY A 316 -7.48 -2.75 14.15
N THR A 317 -7.70 -3.74 15.00
CA THR A 317 -9.03 -4.15 15.47
C THR A 317 -9.74 -3.11 16.33
N GLN A 318 -9.01 -2.15 16.90
CA GLN A 318 -9.54 -1.16 17.86
C GLN A 318 -10.39 -1.82 18.96
N GLY A 319 -9.89 -2.93 19.53
CA GLY A 319 -10.63 -3.69 20.54
C GLY A 319 -11.89 -4.40 20.01
N GLY A 320 -11.96 -4.68 18.71
CA GLY A 320 -13.10 -5.31 18.05
C GLY A 320 -14.18 -4.33 17.58
N THR A 321 -13.94 -3.01 17.66
CA THR A 321 -14.92 -1.98 17.24
C THR A 321 -14.68 -1.46 15.83
N THR A 322 -13.64 -1.92 15.13
CA THR A 322 -13.33 -1.49 13.77
C THR A 322 -14.47 -1.81 12.81
N ASP A 323 -14.93 -0.82 12.06
CA ASP A 323 -15.85 -1.05 10.95
C ASP A 323 -15.08 -1.70 9.78
N ILE A 324 -15.48 -2.94 9.45
CA ILE A 324 -14.85 -3.73 8.37
C ILE A 324 -15.14 -3.19 6.97
N LEU A 325 -16.08 -2.25 6.82
CA LEU A 325 -16.37 -1.60 5.54
C LEU A 325 -15.47 -0.39 5.25
N VAL A 326 -14.73 0.07 6.25
CA VAL A 326 -13.77 1.17 6.08
C VAL A 326 -12.37 0.61 5.96
N THR A 327 -11.72 0.82 4.83
CA THR A 327 -10.32 0.43 4.61
C THR A 327 -9.35 1.54 5.03
N GLY A 328 -8.05 1.27 5.01
CA GLY A 328 -7.05 2.31 5.22
C GLY A 328 -7.02 3.37 4.12
N ALA A 329 -7.65 3.10 2.95
CA ALA A 329 -7.72 4.03 1.82
C ALA A 329 -8.41 5.35 2.17
N ALA A 330 -9.36 5.34 3.13
CA ALA A 330 -10.00 6.55 3.62
C ALA A 330 -8.98 7.58 4.17
N SER A 331 -7.94 7.11 4.86
CA SER A 331 -6.90 7.98 5.42
C SER A 331 -5.72 8.16 4.47
N SER A 332 -5.22 7.09 3.85
CA SER A 332 -4.09 7.17 2.92
C SER A 332 -4.46 7.96 1.66
N GLY A 333 -5.68 7.78 1.14
CA GLY A 333 -6.19 8.54 0.00
C GLY A 333 -6.31 10.03 0.31
N ALA A 334 -6.96 10.38 1.43
CA ALA A 334 -7.09 11.77 1.85
C ALA A 334 -5.75 12.48 1.97
N ALA A 335 -4.74 11.81 2.55
CA ALA A 335 -3.38 12.35 2.67
C ALA A 335 -2.72 12.54 1.29
N ALA A 336 -2.79 11.54 0.42
CA ALA A 336 -2.20 11.58 -0.93
C ALA A 336 -2.84 12.68 -1.80
N PHE A 337 -4.16 12.81 -1.79
CA PHE A 337 -4.87 13.87 -2.50
C PHE A 337 -4.51 15.26 -1.98
N ALA A 338 -4.45 15.43 -0.65
CA ALA A 338 -4.08 16.70 -0.03
C ALA A 338 -2.66 17.12 -0.41
N GLU A 339 -1.68 16.20 -0.36
CA GLU A 339 -0.30 16.48 -0.74
C GLU A 339 -0.17 16.80 -2.22
N ALA A 340 -0.84 16.05 -3.09
CA ALA A 340 -0.84 16.31 -4.52
C ALA A 340 -1.58 17.62 -4.89
N GLY A 341 -2.53 18.06 -4.06
CA GLY A 341 -3.39 19.21 -4.35
C GLY A 341 -4.41 18.94 -5.45
N VAL A 342 -4.91 17.69 -5.53
CA VAL A 342 -5.92 17.26 -6.51
C VAL A 342 -7.07 16.52 -5.82
N THR A 343 -8.12 16.25 -6.56
CA THR A 343 -9.34 15.57 -6.09
C THR A 343 -9.58 14.27 -6.86
N PRO A 344 -10.45 13.38 -6.41
CA PRO A 344 -10.82 12.18 -7.18
C PRO A 344 -11.35 12.48 -8.59
N ALA A 345 -11.97 13.63 -8.80
CA ALA A 345 -12.50 14.04 -10.11
C ALA A 345 -11.40 14.35 -11.15
N ASP A 346 -10.18 14.64 -10.70
CA ASP A 346 -9.04 14.93 -11.56
C ASP A 346 -8.36 13.65 -12.07
N ILE A 347 -8.63 12.51 -11.45
CA ILE A 347 -8.00 11.22 -11.77
C ILE A 347 -8.57 10.65 -13.08
N ARG A 348 -7.69 10.33 -14.02
CA ARG A 348 -8.04 9.75 -15.31
C ARG A 348 -7.93 8.22 -15.34
N TYR A 349 -7.07 7.65 -14.50
CA TYR A 349 -6.82 6.23 -14.39
C TYR A 349 -6.61 5.82 -12.94
N ALA A 350 -7.25 4.75 -12.51
CA ALA A 350 -7.10 4.23 -11.17
C ALA A 350 -6.57 2.78 -11.17
N SER A 351 -5.37 2.58 -10.63
CA SER A 351 -4.81 1.26 -10.40
C SER A 351 -5.07 0.87 -8.94
N ILE A 352 -6.06 0.01 -8.72
CA ILE A 352 -6.61 -0.31 -7.40
C ILE A 352 -6.31 -1.76 -7.04
N TYR A 353 -5.86 -1.99 -5.81
CA TYR A 353 -5.60 -3.33 -5.31
C TYR A 353 -6.88 -4.17 -5.29
N ASP A 354 -6.83 -5.31 -5.93
CA ASP A 354 -7.96 -6.16 -6.26
C ASP A 354 -7.76 -7.61 -5.83
N SER A 355 -7.47 -7.82 -4.52
CA SER A 355 -7.43 -9.19 -3.95
C SER A 355 -8.78 -9.90 -4.06
N PHE A 356 -9.87 -9.14 -3.96
CA PHE A 356 -11.25 -9.59 -4.16
C PHE A 356 -12.04 -8.45 -4.81
N THR A 357 -13.16 -8.77 -5.45
CA THR A 357 -14.04 -7.75 -6.03
C THR A 357 -14.55 -6.76 -4.99
N ILE A 358 -14.91 -7.22 -3.79
CA ILE A 358 -15.33 -6.33 -2.69
C ILE A 358 -14.19 -5.39 -2.23
N THR A 359 -12.92 -5.79 -2.35
CA THR A 359 -11.79 -4.93 -2.01
C THR A 359 -11.77 -3.68 -2.88
N VAL A 360 -12.00 -3.84 -4.18
CA VAL A 360 -12.07 -2.72 -5.13
C VAL A 360 -13.21 -1.78 -4.78
N LEU A 361 -14.40 -2.33 -4.55
CA LEU A 361 -15.60 -1.55 -4.23
C LEU A 361 -15.37 -0.67 -2.99
N LEU A 362 -14.90 -1.27 -1.89
CA LEU A 362 -14.66 -0.53 -0.64
C LEU A 362 -13.62 0.58 -0.80
N GLN A 363 -12.55 0.32 -1.56
CA GLN A 363 -11.52 1.32 -1.81
C GLN A 363 -12.02 2.47 -2.69
N LEU A 364 -12.88 2.21 -3.67
CA LEU A 364 -13.50 3.27 -4.50
C LEU A 364 -14.36 4.22 -3.66
N GLU A 365 -15.11 3.68 -2.71
CA GLU A 365 -15.88 4.48 -1.76
C GLU A 365 -14.98 5.29 -0.81
N ASP A 366 -13.96 4.64 -0.25
CA ASP A 366 -13.03 5.28 0.70
C ASP A 366 -12.16 6.36 0.06
N LEU A 367 -11.82 6.20 -1.22
CA LEU A 367 -11.08 7.18 -2.02
C LEU A 367 -11.95 8.33 -2.53
N GLY A 368 -13.27 8.25 -2.36
CA GLY A 368 -14.22 9.29 -2.74
C GLY A 368 -14.61 9.33 -4.22
N PHE A 369 -14.41 8.24 -4.97
CA PHE A 369 -14.91 8.14 -6.35
C PHE A 369 -16.44 8.00 -6.39
N CYS A 370 -17.03 7.46 -5.35
CA CYS A 370 -18.46 7.42 -5.11
C CYS A 370 -18.73 7.51 -3.60
N LYS A 371 -19.98 7.79 -3.22
CA LYS A 371 -20.35 7.84 -1.81
C LYS A 371 -20.41 6.43 -1.21
N ARG A 372 -20.28 6.39 0.13
CA ARG A 372 -20.46 5.15 0.88
C ARG A 372 -21.84 4.53 0.59
N GLY A 373 -21.84 3.24 0.22
CA GLY A 373 -23.03 2.48 -0.16
C GLY A 373 -23.45 2.61 -1.63
N GLU A 374 -22.78 3.45 -2.42
CA GLU A 374 -23.06 3.61 -3.85
C GLU A 374 -22.08 2.82 -4.74
N GLY A 375 -21.04 2.22 -4.13
CA GLY A 375 -19.98 1.50 -4.86
C GLY A 375 -20.52 0.41 -5.79
N GLY A 376 -21.55 -0.33 -5.37
CA GLY A 376 -22.17 -1.35 -6.21
C GLY A 376 -22.74 -0.80 -7.52
N ARG A 377 -23.43 0.34 -7.47
CA ARG A 377 -23.96 1.03 -8.67
C ARG A 377 -22.83 1.63 -9.49
N PHE A 378 -21.80 2.18 -8.81
CA PHE A 378 -20.67 2.82 -9.47
C PHE A 378 -19.88 1.85 -10.34
N VAL A 379 -19.66 0.61 -9.89
CA VAL A 379 -18.87 -0.38 -10.64
C VAL A 379 -19.66 -1.13 -11.71
N ALA A 380 -20.99 -1.02 -11.71
CA ALA A 380 -21.87 -1.74 -12.62
C ALA A 380 -21.77 -1.25 -14.07
N ASP A 381 -22.34 -2.03 -14.98
CA ASP A 381 -22.56 -1.70 -16.39
C ASP A 381 -21.30 -1.33 -17.19
N GLY A 382 -20.13 -1.79 -16.70
CA GLY A 382 -18.85 -1.57 -17.36
C GLY A 382 -18.22 -0.21 -17.07
N ASN A 383 -18.61 0.47 -16.00
CA ASN A 383 -18.07 1.79 -15.64
C ASN A 383 -16.56 1.80 -15.40
N LEU A 384 -15.95 0.65 -15.09
CA LEU A 384 -14.52 0.50 -14.88
C LEU A 384 -13.75 0.07 -16.15
N ILE A 385 -14.43 -0.13 -17.30
CA ILE A 385 -13.81 -0.58 -18.55
C ILE A 385 -13.24 0.62 -19.31
N SER A 386 -11.97 0.55 -19.70
CA SER A 386 -11.30 1.56 -20.53
C SER A 386 -12.04 1.74 -21.87
N GLY A 387 -12.21 3.00 -22.26
CA GLY A 387 -12.94 3.36 -23.48
C GLY A 387 -14.47 3.25 -23.40
N ARG A 388 -15.02 2.76 -22.28
CA ARG A 388 -16.47 2.63 -22.05
C ARG A 388 -16.96 3.40 -20.83
N GLY A 389 -16.30 3.20 -19.69
CA GLY A 389 -16.72 3.74 -18.40
C GLY A 389 -16.04 5.06 -18.04
N SER A 390 -16.46 5.65 -16.94
CA SER A 390 -15.95 6.93 -16.45
C SER A 390 -14.62 6.82 -15.70
N LEU A 391 -14.29 5.64 -15.15
CA LEU A 391 -13.06 5.41 -14.39
C LEU A 391 -12.38 4.10 -14.86
N PRO A 392 -11.55 4.14 -15.90
CA PRO A 392 -10.72 3.00 -16.29
C PRO A 392 -9.86 2.51 -15.12
N PHE A 393 -9.90 1.19 -14.84
CA PHE A 393 -9.10 0.62 -13.75
C PHE A 393 -8.33 -0.63 -14.19
N ASN A 394 -7.16 -0.88 -13.59
CA ASN A 394 -6.38 -2.13 -13.73
C ASN A 394 -6.35 -2.66 -15.18
N THR A 395 -5.86 -1.84 -16.07
CA THR A 395 -5.88 -2.09 -17.54
C THR A 395 -4.97 -3.23 -18.00
N ASP A 396 -4.11 -3.72 -17.11
CA ASP A 396 -3.33 -4.95 -17.28
C ASP A 396 -4.10 -6.23 -16.94
N GLY A 397 -5.31 -6.11 -16.37
CA GLY A 397 -6.10 -7.21 -15.83
C GLY A 397 -6.00 -7.38 -14.31
N GLY A 398 -5.14 -6.64 -13.68
CA GLY A 398 -5.01 -6.57 -12.22
C GLY A 398 -4.62 -7.87 -11.54
N GLY A 399 -4.83 -7.92 -10.24
CA GLY A 399 -4.70 -9.14 -9.43
C GLY A 399 -5.80 -10.16 -9.73
N LEU A 400 -6.95 -9.71 -10.22
CA LEU A 400 -8.06 -10.61 -10.56
C LEU A 400 -7.76 -11.47 -11.80
N CYS A 401 -6.93 -11.01 -12.75
CA CYS A 401 -6.69 -11.71 -14.00
C CYS A 401 -5.22 -11.83 -14.39
N ASN A 402 -4.39 -10.79 -14.15
CA ASN A 402 -3.02 -10.75 -14.63
C ASN A 402 -2.04 -11.41 -13.65
N ASN A 403 -1.75 -10.75 -12.53
CA ASN A 403 -0.59 -11.07 -11.70
C ASN A 403 -0.79 -10.68 -10.24
N HIS A 404 -0.54 -11.64 -9.35
CA HIS A 404 -0.55 -11.41 -7.90
C HIS A 404 0.63 -12.16 -7.25
N PRO A 405 1.89 -11.78 -7.59
CA PRO A 405 3.08 -12.50 -7.18
C PRO A 405 3.31 -12.34 -5.69
N SER A 406 3.85 -13.37 -5.04
CA SER A 406 4.10 -13.39 -3.60
C SER A 406 2.85 -13.03 -2.74
N ASN A 407 1.65 -13.19 -3.28
CA ASN A 407 0.40 -12.70 -2.69
C ASN A 407 0.43 -11.18 -2.40
N ARG A 408 1.11 -10.39 -3.24
CA ARG A 408 1.30 -8.94 -3.12
C ARG A 408 1.14 -8.25 -4.47
N GLY A 409 0.04 -7.55 -4.67
CA GLY A 409 -0.30 -6.92 -5.95
C GLY A 409 0.10 -5.46 -6.12
N GLY A 410 0.61 -4.79 -5.08
CA GLY A 410 0.85 -3.34 -5.14
C GLY A 410 1.91 -2.90 -6.15
N MET A 411 2.96 -3.72 -6.36
CA MET A 411 4.00 -3.45 -7.35
C MET A 411 3.41 -3.37 -8.77
N THR A 412 2.61 -4.36 -9.16
CA THR A 412 2.03 -4.44 -10.51
C THR A 412 1.05 -3.29 -10.76
N LYS A 413 0.36 -2.82 -9.72
CA LYS A 413 -0.50 -1.63 -9.79
C LYS A 413 0.28 -0.38 -10.17
N THR A 414 1.44 -0.18 -9.55
CA THR A 414 2.29 0.98 -9.86
C THR A 414 2.89 0.86 -11.26
N ILE A 415 3.33 -0.34 -11.68
CA ILE A 415 3.88 -0.58 -13.02
C ILE A 415 2.85 -0.23 -14.10
N GLU A 416 1.61 -0.68 -13.95
CA GLU A 416 0.58 -0.38 -14.94
C GLU A 416 0.21 1.10 -14.98
N ALA A 417 0.17 1.77 -13.82
CA ALA A 417 -0.03 3.22 -13.80
C ALA A 417 1.09 3.97 -14.54
N VAL A 418 2.33 3.51 -14.39
CA VAL A 418 3.47 4.07 -15.15
C VAL A 418 3.29 3.86 -16.65
N ARG A 419 2.87 2.67 -17.10
CA ARG A 419 2.59 2.38 -18.51
C ARG A 419 1.51 3.31 -19.06
N GLN A 420 0.41 3.49 -18.33
CA GLN A 420 -0.68 4.39 -18.73
C GLN A 420 -0.21 5.84 -18.87
N LEU A 421 0.52 6.34 -17.88
CA LEU A 421 1.04 7.73 -17.90
C LEU A 421 2.08 7.97 -19.01
N ARG A 422 2.87 6.96 -19.36
CA ARG A 422 3.84 7.03 -20.45
C ARG A 422 3.23 6.84 -21.84
N GLY A 423 1.98 6.38 -21.93
CA GLY A 423 1.34 6.02 -23.19
C GLY A 423 1.84 4.69 -23.77
N GLU A 424 2.27 3.79 -22.92
CA GLU A 424 2.88 2.49 -23.26
C GLU A 424 1.98 1.29 -22.96
N ALA A 425 0.77 1.52 -22.47
CA ALA A 425 -0.21 0.45 -22.34
C ALA A 425 -0.67 -0.03 -23.74
N HIS A 426 -1.27 -1.24 -23.77
CA HIS A 426 -1.79 -1.74 -25.04
C HIS A 426 -2.82 -0.77 -25.62
N PRO A 427 -2.78 -0.44 -26.94
CA PRO A 427 -3.64 0.60 -27.53
C PRO A 427 -5.13 0.45 -27.24
N ALA A 428 -5.63 -0.80 -27.15
CA ALA A 428 -7.04 -1.07 -26.88
C ALA A 428 -7.49 -0.70 -25.45
N VAL A 429 -6.56 -0.50 -24.53
CA VAL A 429 -6.85 -0.17 -23.11
C VAL A 429 -6.12 1.08 -22.65
N GLN A 430 -5.33 1.72 -23.52
CA GLN A 430 -4.68 2.99 -23.23
C GLN A 430 -5.74 4.05 -22.96
N VAL A 431 -5.65 4.70 -21.81
CA VAL A 431 -6.53 5.81 -21.43
C VAL A 431 -6.07 7.07 -22.19
N PRO A 432 -6.96 7.68 -23.00
CA PRO A 432 -6.62 8.93 -23.68
C PRO A 432 -6.28 10.04 -22.69
N ASP A 433 -5.28 10.86 -23.03
CA ASP A 433 -4.87 12.02 -22.22
C ASP A 433 -4.67 11.71 -20.73
N CYS A 434 -4.12 10.53 -20.43
CA CYS A 434 -3.81 10.11 -19.09
C CYS A 434 -2.71 10.99 -18.49
N GLY A 435 -3.11 12.09 -17.85
CA GLY A 435 -2.18 13.02 -17.19
C GLY A 435 -1.97 12.70 -15.71
N LEU A 436 -3.02 12.21 -15.04
CA LEU A 436 -3.02 11.86 -13.62
C LEU A 436 -3.53 10.43 -13.40
N ALA A 437 -2.81 9.69 -12.59
CA ALA A 437 -3.18 8.34 -12.16
C ALA A 437 -3.14 8.22 -10.63
N LEU A 438 -4.10 7.47 -10.08
CA LEU A 438 -4.08 7.03 -8.70
C LEU A 438 -3.62 5.57 -8.63
N VAL A 439 -2.74 5.27 -7.68
CA VAL A 439 -2.38 3.89 -7.33
C VAL A 439 -2.76 3.64 -5.88
N GLN A 440 -3.50 2.58 -5.65
CA GLN A 440 -3.94 2.17 -4.31
C GLN A 440 -3.45 0.76 -4.01
N GLY A 441 -2.72 0.63 -2.89
CA GLY A 441 -2.24 -0.64 -2.36
C GLY A 441 -2.83 -0.95 -1.00
N THR A 442 -3.10 -2.23 -0.76
CA THR A 442 -3.55 -2.72 0.56
C THR A 442 -2.81 -4.00 0.92
N GLY A 443 -2.65 -4.23 2.21
CA GLY A 443 -2.01 -5.43 2.75
C GLY A 443 -2.60 -5.84 4.09
N GLY A 444 -2.21 -7.01 4.56
CA GLY A 444 -2.76 -7.61 5.76
C GLY A 444 -4.20 -8.10 5.55
N ASN A 445 -5.01 -8.04 6.59
CA ASN A 445 -6.38 -8.52 6.59
C ASN A 445 -7.36 -7.37 6.81
N LEU A 446 -8.46 -7.38 6.07
CA LEU A 446 -9.53 -6.41 6.28
C LEU A 446 -10.13 -6.58 7.69
N GLY A 447 -10.30 -5.47 8.42
CA GLY A 447 -10.84 -5.45 9.78
C GLY A 447 -9.81 -5.67 10.90
N ASN A 448 -8.61 -6.17 10.58
CA ASN A 448 -7.49 -6.27 11.52
C ASN A 448 -6.16 -6.18 10.76
N ARG A 449 -5.07 -5.83 11.42
CA ARG A 449 -3.72 -5.82 10.83
C ARG A 449 -3.70 -5.36 9.37
N HIS A 450 -4.40 -4.26 9.06
CA HIS A 450 -4.62 -3.76 7.70
C HIS A 450 -3.71 -2.56 7.41
N GLY A 451 -2.89 -2.70 6.37
CA GLY A 451 -2.04 -1.63 5.84
C GLY A 451 -2.62 -1.07 4.53
N SER A 452 -2.43 0.22 4.29
CA SER A 452 -2.89 0.91 3.09
C SER A 452 -1.90 1.98 2.66
N ALA A 453 -1.68 2.10 1.36
CA ALA A 453 -0.88 3.16 0.77
C ALA A 453 -1.53 3.65 -0.53
N THR A 454 -1.50 4.96 -0.73
CA THR A 454 -2.03 5.63 -1.92
C THR A 454 -0.94 6.50 -2.53
N LEU A 455 -0.78 6.45 -3.85
CA LEU A 455 0.09 7.36 -4.60
C LEU A 455 -0.75 8.13 -5.63
N ILE A 456 -0.41 9.41 -5.82
CA ILE A 456 -0.87 10.20 -6.96
C ILE A 456 0.33 10.44 -7.86
N LEU A 457 0.21 9.98 -9.09
CA LEU A 457 1.26 10.03 -10.11
C LEU A 457 0.84 10.92 -11.25
N GLU A 458 1.80 11.63 -11.83
CA GLU A 458 1.59 12.57 -12.95
C GLU A 458 2.54 12.26 -14.10
N ARG A 459 2.05 12.39 -15.31
CA ARG A 459 2.86 12.39 -16.53
C ARG A 459 3.81 13.58 -16.53
N GLY A 460 5.11 13.33 -16.73
CA GLY A 460 6.16 14.35 -16.79
C GLY A 460 6.27 15.07 -18.13
#